data_e632e95be9bdccb695205a4c7564d05a
#
_entry.id   e632e95be9bdccb695205a4c7564d05a
#
_cell.length_a   1.000
_cell.length_b   1.000
_cell.length_c   1.000
_cell.angle_alpha   90.00
_cell.angle_beta   90.00
_cell.angle_gamma   90.00
#
_symmetry.space_group_name_H-M   'P 1'
#
loop_
_entity.id
_entity.type
_entity.pdbx_description
1 polymer ?
#
loop_
_entity_poly.entity_id
_entity_poly.type
_entity_poly.pdbx_seq_one_letter_code
_entity_poly.pdbx_strand_id
1 'polypeptide(L)'
;MAAVPVIMTPRVLFTTSYRDSPEPYDYIGANARSWFRFYWPRVQSFGLRFLKQNIPQIEIMEFPTWDQYNKKLQEGWDVVGLSFYLNETHEAIEMADAAHKAGVGEVWAGNYGALTTAVQDRFDKVFVGYAEHQLAPYFGQQIKDIIHPPLIEYLNTPFNIKLNIYGVLFTTRGCPVGCKFCQTPVFCNKPNVIS
;
A
#
# COMPACT_ATOMS: atom_id res chain seq x y z
N MET A 1 -10.56 -32.63 -27.69
CA MET A 1 -10.62 -31.23 -27.25
C MET A 1 -9.79 -31.15 -25.96
N ALA A 2 -8.61 -30.53 -26.00
CA ALA A 2 -7.80 -30.33 -24.80
C ALA A 2 -8.46 -29.23 -23.96
N ALA A 3 -8.73 -29.51 -22.69
CA ALA A 3 -9.25 -28.51 -21.75
C ALA A 3 -8.21 -27.41 -21.64
N VAL A 4 -8.63 -26.17 -21.94
CA VAL A 4 -7.81 -24.97 -21.68
C VAL A 4 -7.61 -24.92 -20.17
N PRO A 5 -6.37 -24.87 -19.66
CA PRO A 5 -6.15 -24.76 -18.22
C PRO A 5 -6.79 -23.47 -17.74
N VAL A 6 -7.70 -23.56 -16.78
CA VAL A 6 -8.24 -22.40 -16.07
C VAL A 6 -7.09 -21.83 -15.26
N ILE A 7 -6.47 -20.77 -15.76
CA ILE A 7 -5.49 -20.00 -15.01
C ILE A 7 -6.28 -19.31 -13.89
N MET A 8 -6.29 -19.91 -12.71
CA MET A 8 -6.87 -19.28 -11.53
C MET A 8 -6.03 -18.03 -11.22
N THR A 9 -6.65 -16.87 -11.35
CA THR A 9 -6.02 -15.62 -10.94
C THR A 9 -5.82 -15.65 -9.42
N PRO A 10 -4.60 -15.43 -8.90
CA PRO A 10 -4.36 -15.49 -7.47
C PRO A 10 -5.18 -14.42 -6.73
N ARG A 11 -5.68 -14.76 -5.56
CA ARG A 11 -6.29 -13.80 -4.63
C ARG A 11 -5.20 -13.02 -3.93
N VAL A 12 -5.10 -11.74 -4.21
CA VAL A 12 -4.01 -10.88 -3.71
C VAL A 12 -4.58 -9.73 -2.91
N LEU A 13 -4.14 -9.60 -1.67
CA LEU A 13 -4.41 -8.48 -0.77
C LEU A 13 -3.15 -7.62 -0.63
N PHE A 14 -3.25 -6.33 -0.93
CA PHE A 14 -2.23 -5.36 -0.54
C PHE A 14 -2.73 -4.50 0.62
N THR A 15 -1.88 -4.30 1.63
CA THR A 15 -2.22 -3.48 2.79
C THR A 15 -1.06 -2.59 3.22
N THR A 16 -1.38 -1.50 3.91
CA THR A 16 -0.39 -0.74 4.68
C THR A 16 -0.11 -1.44 6.00
N SER A 17 0.89 -0.96 6.74
CA SER A 17 1.10 -1.37 8.13
C SER A 17 -0.15 -1.13 8.97
N TYR A 18 -0.36 -2.00 9.96
CA TYR A 18 -1.46 -1.82 10.93
C TYR A 18 -1.19 -0.62 11.85
N ARG A 19 -2.22 -0.21 12.56
CA ARG A 19 -2.20 0.86 13.56
C ARG A 19 -2.97 0.45 14.79
N ASP A 20 -2.44 0.80 15.94
CA ASP A 20 -3.07 0.48 17.23
C ASP A 20 -4.38 1.23 17.45
N SER A 21 -4.58 2.32 16.73
CA SER A 21 -5.80 3.11 16.81
C SER A 21 -6.38 3.36 15.43
N PRO A 22 -7.71 3.21 15.25
CA PRO A 22 -8.39 3.63 14.04
C PRO A 22 -8.41 5.15 13.85
N GLU A 23 -7.85 5.91 14.80
CA GLU A 23 -7.76 7.36 14.69
C GLU A 23 -6.74 7.74 13.62
N PRO A 24 -7.15 8.52 12.61
CA PRO A 24 -6.24 8.99 11.59
C PRO A 24 -5.33 10.07 12.16
N TYR A 25 -4.09 9.69 12.44
CA TYR A 25 -2.93 10.55 12.42
C TYR A 25 -2.65 11.67 13.39
N ASP A 26 -1.65 11.43 14.13
CA ASP A 26 -0.64 12.39 14.59
C ASP A 26 0.18 13.08 13.45
N TYR A 27 -0.30 13.10 12.21
CA TYR A 27 0.38 13.82 11.14
C TYR A 27 0.22 15.34 11.23
N ILE A 28 -0.80 15.79 11.93
CA ILE A 28 -0.95 17.18 12.33
C ILE A 28 -0.61 17.21 13.81
N GLY A 29 0.68 17.30 14.11
CA GLY A 29 1.33 17.45 15.40
C GLY A 29 0.50 17.24 16.66
N ALA A 30 1.04 16.56 17.63
CA ALA A 30 0.45 16.19 18.93
C ALA A 30 -0.24 17.34 19.72
N ASN A 31 -0.19 18.57 19.22
CA ASN A 31 -0.78 19.76 19.82
C ASN A 31 -2.22 20.06 19.37
N ALA A 32 -2.74 19.38 18.35
CA ALA A 32 -4.15 19.49 17.94
C ALA A 32 -5.10 18.61 18.77
N ARG A 33 -4.58 17.96 19.81
CA ARG A 33 -5.25 16.93 20.61
C ARG A 33 -6.52 17.37 21.36
N SER A 34 -6.80 18.64 21.50
CA SER A 34 -7.85 19.07 22.44
C SER A 34 -9.15 19.58 21.84
N TRP A 35 -9.16 20.10 20.63
CA TRP A 35 -10.36 20.72 20.05
C TRP A 35 -10.92 20.04 18.79
N PHE A 36 -10.11 19.23 18.06
CA PHE A 36 -10.51 18.64 16.79
C PHE A 36 -10.86 17.13 16.86
N ARG A 37 -11.21 16.61 18.02
CA ARG A 37 -11.67 15.21 18.18
C ARG A 37 -12.88 14.83 17.32
N PHE A 38 -13.56 15.80 16.73
CA PHE A 38 -14.74 15.59 15.92
C PHE A 38 -14.45 15.58 14.40
N TYR A 39 -13.22 15.82 14.00
CA TYR A 39 -12.82 15.88 12.60
C TYR A 39 -11.62 14.98 12.39
N TRP A 40 -11.80 13.94 11.57
CA TRP A 40 -10.68 13.06 11.21
C TRP A 40 -10.42 13.09 9.70
N PRO A 41 -9.17 13.27 9.27
CA PRO A 41 -8.83 13.24 7.87
C PRO A 41 -9.02 11.83 7.30
N ARG A 42 -9.66 11.73 6.15
CA ARG A 42 -9.69 10.50 5.37
C ARG A 42 -8.43 10.46 4.51
N VAL A 43 -7.42 9.78 5.00
CA VAL A 43 -6.14 9.60 4.31
C VAL A 43 -6.19 8.37 3.42
N GLN A 44 -5.52 8.43 2.28
CA GLN A 44 -5.41 7.34 1.32
C GLN A 44 -3.95 6.91 1.18
N SER A 45 -3.72 5.63 0.97
CA SER A 45 -2.41 5.12 0.56
C SER A 45 -2.25 5.31 -0.95
N PHE A 46 -1.58 6.36 -1.37
CA PHE A 46 -1.44 6.67 -2.79
C PHE A 46 -0.81 5.51 -3.57
N GLY A 47 0.22 4.88 -3.02
CA GLY A 47 0.87 3.72 -3.65
C GLY A 47 -0.11 2.57 -3.90
N LEU A 48 -0.90 2.19 -2.89
CA LEU A 48 -1.89 1.12 -3.04
C LEU A 48 -3.02 1.51 -4.01
N ARG A 49 -3.42 2.78 -4.04
CA ARG A 49 -4.42 3.26 -4.98
C ARG A 49 -3.91 3.22 -6.43
N PHE A 50 -2.66 3.59 -6.67
CA PHE A 50 -2.03 3.42 -7.98
C PHE A 50 -1.98 1.96 -8.39
N LEU A 51 -1.57 1.05 -7.51
CA LEU A 51 -1.58 -0.39 -7.80
C LEU A 51 -2.99 -0.88 -8.14
N LYS A 52 -3.99 -0.55 -7.33
CA LYS A 52 -5.39 -0.96 -7.57
C LYS A 52 -5.96 -0.42 -8.87
N GLN A 53 -5.63 0.82 -9.23
CA GLN A 53 -6.08 1.44 -10.49
C GLN A 53 -5.52 0.71 -11.72
N ASN A 54 -4.26 0.30 -11.65
CA ASN A 54 -3.54 -0.30 -12.78
C ASN A 54 -3.60 -1.83 -12.79
N ILE A 55 -3.92 -2.45 -11.67
CA ILE A 55 -4.11 -3.91 -11.51
C ILE A 55 -5.42 -4.14 -10.75
N PRO A 56 -6.57 -4.10 -11.44
CA PRO A 56 -7.89 -4.16 -10.78
C PRO A 56 -8.17 -5.46 -10.00
N GLN A 57 -7.43 -6.54 -10.27
CA GLN A 57 -7.60 -7.84 -9.62
C GLN A 57 -7.14 -7.87 -8.17
N ILE A 58 -6.22 -6.98 -7.75
CA ILE A 58 -5.78 -6.93 -6.36
C ILE A 58 -6.88 -6.34 -5.46
N GLU A 59 -6.92 -6.76 -4.22
CA GLU A 59 -7.69 -6.09 -3.18
C GLU A 59 -6.76 -5.19 -2.36
N ILE A 60 -7.24 -4.05 -1.89
CA ILE A 60 -6.46 -3.15 -1.04
C ILE A 60 -7.15 -2.91 0.30
N MET A 61 -6.35 -2.86 1.35
CA MET A 61 -6.76 -2.54 2.71
C MET A 61 -5.86 -1.41 3.24
N GLU A 62 -6.44 -0.26 3.51
CA GLU A 62 -5.67 0.91 3.90
C GLU A 62 -5.77 1.12 5.41
N PHE A 63 -4.63 1.22 6.05
CA PHE A 63 -4.49 1.56 7.47
C PHE A 63 -5.39 0.72 8.40
N PRO A 64 -5.29 -0.61 8.35
CA PRO A 64 -6.07 -1.48 9.21
C PRO A 64 -5.65 -1.36 10.68
N THR A 65 -6.55 -1.68 11.58
CA THR A 65 -6.15 -2.08 12.93
C THR A 65 -5.64 -3.52 12.89
N TRP A 66 -4.92 -3.94 13.94
CA TRP A 66 -4.45 -5.32 14.08
C TRP A 66 -5.60 -6.35 13.96
N ASP A 67 -6.73 -6.07 14.62
CA ASP A 67 -7.90 -6.96 14.58
C ASP A 67 -8.53 -7.02 13.18
N GLN A 68 -8.61 -5.88 12.48
CA GLN A 68 -9.12 -5.83 11.11
C GLN A 68 -8.23 -6.63 10.17
N TYR A 69 -6.92 -6.50 10.30
CA TYR A 69 -5.97 -7.26 9.50
C TYR A 69 -6.11 -8.77 9.74
N ASN A 70 -6.08 -9.21 11.01
CA ASN A 70 -6.24 -10.63 11.34
C ASN A 70 -7.57 -11.20 10.86
N LYS A 71 -8.67 -10.45 10.98
CA LYS A 71 -9.96 -10.86 10.44
C LYS A 71 -9.91 -11.02 8.91
N LYS A 72 -9.23 -10.09 8.22
CA LYS A 72 -9.08 -10.11 6.76
C LYS A 72 -8.27 -11.31 6.28
N LEU A 73 -7.24 -11.72 7.01
CA LEU A 73 -6.45 -12.93 6.71
C LEU A 73 -7.30 -14.20 6.66
N GLN A 74 -8.36 -14.30 7.48
CA GLN A 74 -9.24 -15.48 7.54
C GLN A 74 -10.08 -15.67 6.26
N GLU A 75 -10.12 -14.69 5.36
CA GLU A 75 -10.81 -14.82 4.08
C GLU A 75 -10.06 -15.72 3.08
N GLY A 76 -8.80 -16.09 3.38
CA GLY A 76 -7.94 -16.92 2.56
C GLY A 76 -7.35 -16.15 1.37
N TRP A 77 -6.02 -15.98 1.37
CA TRP A 77 -5.27 -15.24 0.37
C TRP A 77 -4.10 -16.08 -0.15
N ASP A 78 -3.88 -16.05 -1.46
CA ASP A 78 -2.69 -16.65 -2.05
C ASP A 78 -1.46 -15.77 -1.80
N VAL A 79 -1.66 -14.45 -1.80
CA VAL A 79 -0.60 -13.45 -1.58
C VAL A 79 -1.10 -12.31 -0.69
N VAL A 80 -0.25 -11.90 0.24
CA VAL A 80 -0.42 -10.65 1.00
C VAL A 80 0.79 -9.74 0.76
N GLY A 81 0.57 -8.54 0.23
CA GLY A 81 1.60 -7.52 0.02
C GLY A 81 1.52 -6.42 1.08
N LEU A 82 2.64 -6.11 1.71
CA LEU A 82 2.75 -5.07 2.72
C LEU A 82 3.48 -3.84 2.16
N SER A 83 2.81 -2.69 2.21
CA SER A 83 3.36 -1.39 1.82
C SER A 83 3.63 -0.57 3.07
N PHE A 84 4.89 -0.37 3.42
CA PHE A 84 5.29 0.26 4.67
C PHE A 84 6.51 1.17 4.51
N TYR A 85 6.70 2.08 5.47
CA TYR A 85 7.88 2.92 5.58
C TYR A 85 8.91 2.30 6.54
N LEU A 86 10.14 2.83 6.55
CA LEU A 86 11.24 2.30 7.39
C LEU A 86 10.92 2.31 8.89
N ASN A 87 10.20 3.31 9.35
CA ASN A 87 9.77 3.42 10.74
C ASN A 87 8.64 2.45 11.14
N GLU A 88 8.03 1.78 10.16
CA GLU A 88 6.94 0.80 10.32
C GLU A 88 7.45 -0.64 10.09
N THR A 89 8.77 -0.84 10.08
CA THR A 89 9.37 -2.16 9.76
C THR A 89 8.98 -3.22 10.79
N HIS A 90 8.85 -2.85 12.07
CA HIS A 90 8.47 -3.78 13.12
C HIS A 90 7.05 -4.31 12.92
N GLU A 91 6.10 -3.41 12.72
CA GLU A 91 4.70 -3.73 12.45
C GLU A 91 4.54 -4.57 11.17
N ALA A 92 5.31 -4.25 10.14
CA ALA A 92 5.30 -5.01 8.89
C ALA A 92 5.81 -6.44 9.08
N ILE A 93 6.84 -6.66 9.90
CA ILE A 93 7.35 -7.99 10.23
C ILE A 93 6.30 -8.79 11.02
N GLU A 94 5.66 -8.18 12.02
CA GLU A 94 4.58 -8.82 12.78
C GLU A 94 3.41 -9.22 11.87
N MET A 95 3.03 -8.36 10.93
CA MET A 95 2.00 -8.64 9.93
C MET A 95 2.39 -9.80 9.00
N ALA A 96 3.65 -9.85 8.57
CA ALA A 96 4.16 -10.94 7.73
C ALA A 96 4.12 -12.28 8.49
N ASP A 97 4.57 -12.30 9.75
CA ASP A 97 4.52 -13.50 10.61
C ASP A 97 3.06 -13.96 10.84
N ALA A 98 2.13 -13.04 10.99
CA ALA A 98 0.70 -13.36 11.12
C ALA A 98 0.11 -13.92 9.82
N ALA A 99 0.50 -13.38 8.65
CA ALA A 99 0.06 -13.88 7.36
C ALA A 99 0.57 -15.31 7.10
N HIS A 100 1.85 -15.58 7.36
CA HIS A 100 2.39 -16.94 7.28
C HIS A 100 1.68 -17.93 8.21
N LYS A 101 1.40 -17.53 9.47
CA LYS A 101 0.63 -18.34 10.42
C LYS A 101 -0.80 -18.59 9.96
N ALA A 102 -1.40 -17.68 9.23
CA ALA A 102 -2.74 -17.83 8.66
C ALA A 102 -2.76 -18.71 7.39
N GLY A 103 -1.60 -19.18 6.91
CA GLY A 103 -1.50 -20.04 5.74
C GLY A 103 -1.51 -19.29 4.41
N VAL A 104 -1.17 -17.99 4.39
CA VAL A 104 -0.96 -17.23 3.15
C VAL A 104 0.22 -17.84 2.39
N GLY A 105 0.05 -18.04 1.07
CA GLY A 105 1.05 -18.70 0.24
C GLY A 105 2.34 -17.92 0.07
N GLU A 106 2.26 -16.61 -0.17
CA GLU A 106 3.42 -15.71 -0.25
C GLU A 106 3.13 -14.38 0.44
N VAL A 107 4.13 -13.81 1.11
CA VAL A 107 4.08 -12.48 1.71
C VAL A 107 5.11 -11.57 1.05
N TRP A 108 4.66 -10.46 0.50
CA TRP A 108 5.49 -9.55 -0.29
C TRP A 108 5.70 -8.21 0.43
N ALA A 109 6.91 -7.65 0.30
CA ALA A 109 7.27 -6.34 0.82
C ALA A 109 7.36 -5.30 -0.28
N GLY A 110 6.91 -4.08 -0.01
CA GLY A 110 7.01 -2.96 -0.93
C GLY A 110 7.14 -1.61 -0.22
N ASN A 111 7.20 -0.53 -1.00
CA ASN A 111 7.42 0.85 -0.55
C ASN A 111 8.84 1.05 0.03
N TYR A 112 9.10 2.20 0.66
CA TYR A 112 10.43 2.56 1.19
C TYR A 112 10.95 1.60 2.25
N GLY A 113 10.07 0.94 3.01
CA GLY A 113 10.44 -0.10 3.97
C GLY A 113 11.14 -1.30 3.34
N ALA A 114 10.86 -1.59 2.06
CA ALA A 114 11.51 -2.65 1.31
C ALA A 114 13.03 -2.42 1.07
N LEU A 115 13.54 -1.21 1.31
CA LEU A 115 14.96 -0.89 1.20
C LEU A 115 15.79 -1.37 2.39
N THR A 116 15.16 -1.74 3.52
CA THR A 116 15.91 -2.26 4.69
C THR A 116 16.28 -3.72 4.52
N THR A 117 17.48 -4.07 4.98
CA THR A 117 17.93 -5.48 4.99
C THR A 117 17.18 -6.34 6.00
N ALA A 118 16.51 -5.73 6.99
CA ALA A 118 15.74 -6.44 8.02
C ALA A 118 14.55 -7.23 7.47
N VAL A 119 14.11 -6.96 6.24
CA VAL A 119 12.95 -7.64 5.63
C VAL A 119 13.34 -8.81 4.72
N GLN A 120 14.62 -8.97 4.37
CA GLN A 120 15.03 -9.94 3.34
C GLN A 120 14.70 -11.40 3.71
N ASP A 121 14.75 -11.74 5.01
CA ASP A 121 14.47 -13.09 5.49
C ASP A 121 13.04 -13.26 6.04
N ARG A 122 12.19 -12.25 5.93
CA ARG A 122 10.84 -12.24 6.49
C ARG A 122 9.74 -12.19 5.44
N PHE A 123 10.12 -11.90 4.21
CA PHE A 123 9.20 -11.77 3.08
C PHE A 123 9.65 -12.65 1.93
N ASP A 124 8.72 -13.29 1.25
CA ASP A 124 9.02 -14.20 0.13
C ASP A 124 9.49 -13.41 -1.09
N LYS A 125 9.02 -12.17 -1.26
CA LYS A 125 9.46 -11.26 -2.33
C LYS A 125 9.53 -9.83 -1.84
N VAL A 126 10.48 -9.09 -2.40
CA VAL A 126 10.69 -7.67 -2.09
C VAL A 126 10.65 -6.87 -3.39
N PHE A 127 9.75 -5.90 -3.45
CA PHE A 127 9.59 -5.01 -4.61
C PHE A 127 10.11 -3.62 -4.27
N VAL A 128 11.19 -3.22 -4.92
CA VAL A 128 11.76 -1.88 -4.79
C VAL A 128 11.27 -1.02 -5.94
N GLY A 129 10.81 0.18 -5.63
CA GLY A 129 10.29 1.13 -6.60
C GLY A 129 8.78 1.04 -6.82
N TYR A 130 8.36 1.60 -7.94
CA TYR A 130 6.97 1.53 -8.36
C TYR A 130 6.67 0.14 -8.91
N ALA A 131 5.74 -0.54 -8.29
CA ALA A 131 5.57 -1.97 -8.50
C ALA A 131 4.56 -2.33 -9.60
N GLU A 132 3.87 -1.38 -10.22
CA GLU A 132 2.82 -1.65 -11.22
C GLU A 132 3.34 -2.54 -12.37
N HIS A 133 4.47 -2.16 -12.97
CA HIS A 133 5.08 -2.96 -14.06
C HIS A 133 5.68 -4.28 -13.57
N GLN A 134 6.14 -4.33 -12.30
CA GLN A 134 6.72 -5.53 -11.72
C GLN A 134 5.64 -6.56 -11.37
N LEU A 135 4.46 -6.10 -10.94
CA LEU A 135 3.35 -6.94 -10.51
C LEU A 135 2.44 -7.38 -11.67
N ALA A 136 2.27 -6.55 -12.70
CA ALA A 136 1.36 -6.84 -13.82
C ALA A 136 1.52 -8.24 -14.43
N PRO A 137 2.75 -8.79 -14.62
CA PRO A 137 2.93 -10.14 -15.15
C PRO A 137 2.31 -11.25 -14.30
N TYR A 138 2.25 -11.10 -12.97
CA TYR A 138 1.61 -12.07 -12.08
C TYR A 138 0.10 -12.21 -12.32
N PHE A 139 -0.49 -11.20 -12.97
CA PHE A 139 -1.91 -11.15 -13.33
C PHE A 139 -2.13 -11.34 -14.84
N GLY A 140 -1.10 -11.77 -15.58
CA GLY A 140 -1.17 -11.94 -17.03
C GLY A 140 -1.36 -10.64 -17.80
N GLN A 141 -0.97 -9.51 -17.22
CA GLN A 141 -1.13 -8.18 -17.79
C GLN A 141 0.20 -7.57 -18.23
N GLN A 142 0.10 -6.65 -19.20
CA GLN A 142 1.17 -5.73 -19.56
C GLN A 142 0.63 -4.30 -19.42
N ILE A 143 1.29 -3.49 -18.58
CA ILE A 143 0.94 -2.09 -18.39
C ILE A 143 1.84 -1.26 -19.30
N LYS A 144 1.25 -0.49 -20.21
CA LYS A 144 1.99 0.44 -21.08
C LYS A 144 2.16 1.78 -20.38
N ASP A 145 1.06 2.34 -19.94
CA ASP A 145 0.99 3.67 -19.31
C ASP A 145 0.37 3.55 -17.92
N ILE A 146 0.88 4.32 -16.98
CA ILE A 146 0.36 4.31 -15.60
C ILE A 146 -0.83 5.28 -15.52
N ILE A 147 -1.99 4.72 -15.21
CA ILE A 147 -3.23 5.50 -15.05
C ILE A 147 -3.29 6.04 -13.62
N HIS A 148 -3.55 7.34 -13.51
CA HIS A 148 -3.71 8.02 -12.23
C HIS A 148 -5.04 7.61 -11.56
N PRO A 149 -5.02 7.15 -10.29
CA PRO A 149 -6.24 6.87 -9.56
C PRO A 149 -6.95 8.16 -9.14
N PRO A 150 -8.26 8.14 -8.91
CA PRO A 150 -8.95 9.24 -8.24
C PRO A 150 -8.52 9.31 -6.77
N LEU A 151 -7.71 10.31 -6.44
CA LEU A 151 -7.24 10.56 -5.07
C LEU A 151 -8.00 11.75 -4.50
N ILE A 152 -8.89 11.47 -3.55
CA ILE A 152 -9.73 12.48 -2.90
C ILE A 152 -9.55 12.35 -1.40
N GLU A 153 -9.06 13.40 -0.78
CA GLU A 153 -8.94 13.49 0.67
C GLU A 153 -9.94 14.51 1.24
N TYR A 154 -10.42 14.29 2.44
CA TYR A 154 -11.37 15.15 3.10
C TYR A 154 -11.36 14.96 4.61
N LEU A 155 -11.84 15.96 5.35
CA LEU A 155 -12.16 15.82 6.76
C LEU A 155 -13.56 15.24 6.92
N ASN A 156 -13.66 14.16 7.66
CA ASN A 156 -14.95 13.59 8.02
C ASN A 156 -15.44 14.16 9.35
N THR A 157 -16.74 14.35 9.49
CA THR A 157 -17.37 14.81 10.72
C THR A 157 -18.18 13.67 11.35
N PRO A 158 -18.58 13.80 12.65
CA PRO A 158 -19.43 12.80 13.31
C PRO A 158 -20.76 12.53 12.62
N PHE A 159 -21.24 13.49 11.81
CA PHE A 159 -22.48 13.36 11.02
C PHE A 159 -22.23 12.88 9.58
N ASN A 160 -21.04 12.35 9.30
CA ASN A 160 -20.64 11.90 7.96
C ASN A 160 -20.64 13.02 6.89
N ILE A 161 -20.58 14.29 7.32
CA ILE A 161 -20.43 15.42 6.42
C ILE A 161 -18.96 15.57 6.08
N LYS A 162 -18.64 15.60 4.79
CA LYS A 162 -17.29 15.78 4.29
C LYS A 162 -16.96 17.26 4.17
N LEU A 163 -15.89 17.67 4.82
CA LEU A 163 -15.37 19.04 4.77
C LEU A 163 -13.99 19.08 4.13
N ASN A 164 -13.59 20.23 3.61
CA ASN A 164 -12.29 20.46 3.00
C ASN A 164 -11.93 19.36 1.98
N ILE A 165 -12.83 19.10 1.04
CA ILE A 165 -12.62 18.09 0.00
C ILE A 165 -11.60 18.64 -0.99
N TYR A 166 -10.50 17.89 -1.22
CA TYR A 166 -9.51 18.23 -2.23
C TYR A 166 -9.03 16.98 -2.98
N GLY A 167 -8.68 17.16 -4.25
CA GLY A 167 -8.07 16.14 -5.07
C GLY A 167 -6.55 16.24 -5.03
N VAL A 168 -5.86 15.12 -5.08
CA VAL A 168 -4.41 15.04 -5.23
C VAL A 168 -4.08 14.55 -6.63
N LEU A 169 -3.23 15.28 -7.34
CA LEU A 169 -2.80 14.94 -8.69
C LEU A 169 -1.28 14.79 -8.74
N PHE A 170 -0.82 13.64 -9.17
CA PHE A 170 0.58 13.38 -9.48
C PHE A 170 0.77 13.43 -11.01
N THR A 171 1.48 14.40 -11.53
CA THR A 171 1.88 14.43 -12.95
C THR A 171 3.12 13.57 -13.21
N THR A 172 3.96 13.41 -12.19
CA THR A 172 5.15 12.56 -12.21
C THR A 172 5.35 11.93 -10.82
N ARG A 173 5.95 10.75 -10.78
CA ARG A 173 6.42 10.11 -9.55
C ARG A 173 7.91 9.90 -9.62
N GLY A 174 8.61 10.08 -8.49
CA GLY A 174 10.06 10.02 -8.42
C GLY A 174 10.72 11.40 -8.49
N CYS A 175 12.03 11.42 -8.47
CA CYS A 175 12.83 12.65 -8.49
C CYS A 175 14.09 12.46 -9.33
N PRO A 176 14.37 13.37 -10.29
CA PRO A 176 15.56 13.26 -11.15
C PRO A 176 16.85 13.76 -10.49
N VAL A 177 16.79 14.41 -9.32
CA VAL A 177 17.92 15.18 -8.75
C VAL A 177 19.03 14.28 -8.21
N GLY A 178 18.74 13.09 -7.69
CA GLY A 178 19.75 12.13 -7.25
C GLY A 178 20.56 12.56 -6.03
N CYS A 179 19.96 13.28 -5.06
CA CYS A 179 20.64 13.73 -3.83
C CYS A 179 21.17 12.53 -3.02
N LYS A 180 22.43 12.58 -2.59
CA LYS A 180 23.13 11.49 -1.90
C LYS A 180 22.52 11.09 -0.55
N PHE A 181 21.80 11.99 0.10
CA PHE A 181 21.13 11.76 1.39
C PHE A 181 19.67 11.31 1.24
N CYS A 182 19.14 11.26 0.03
CA CYS A 182 17.73 10.99 -0.23
C CYS A 182 17.51 9.55 -0.68
N GLN A 183 16.50 8.89 -0.12
CA GLN A 183 16.13 7.53 -0.50
C GLN A 183 15.42 7.45 -1.86
N THR A 184 14.81 8.55 -2.31
CA THR A 184 14.01 8.55 -3.54
C THR A 184 14.77 8.08 -4.78
N PRO A 185 16.00 8.49 -5.05
CA PRO A 185 16.77 7.96 -6.21
C PRO A 185 17.04 6.45 -6.13
N VAL A 186 17.24 5.92 -4.92
CA VAL A 186 17.46 4.48 -4.70
C VAL A 186 16.16 3.71 -4.92
N PHE A 187 15.04 4.25 -4.45
CA PHE A 187 13.73 3.64 -4.60
C PHE A 187 13.18 3.77 -6.02
N CYS A 188 13.27 4.93 -6.62
CA CYS A 188 12.58 5.27 -7.88
C CYS A 188 13.47 5.28 -9.09
N ASN A 189 14.62 4.74 -9.11
CA ASN A 189 15.62 4.65 -10.19
C ASN A 189 15.47 5.66 -11.39
N LYS A 190 14.25 5.97 -11.84
CA LYS A 190 13.88 7.02 -12.82
C LYS A 190 12.49 7.59 -12.51
N PRO A 191 12.25 8.90 -12.74
CA PRO A 191 10.91 9.47 -12.66
C PRO A 191 9.97 8.82 -13.68
N ASN A 192 8.77 8.48 -13.25
CA ASN A 192 7.70 7.97 -14.13
C ASN A 192 6.71 9.10 -14.43
N VAL A 193 6.49 9.38 -15.69
CA VAL A 193 5.40 10.26 -16.15
C VAL A 193 4.08 9.50 -16.00
N ILE A 194 3.04 10.19 -15.54
CA ILE A 194 1.71 9.64 -15.33
C ILE A 194 0.77 10.22 -16.38
N SER A 195 0.02 9.38 -17.03
CA SER A 195 -1.00 9.76 -18.02
C SER A 195 -2.38 9.88 -17.40
#